data_aa2240cca692edd896fd67ba62bc2543
#
_entry.id   aa2240cca692edd896fd67ba62bc2543
#
_cell.length_a   1.000
_cell.length_b   1.000
_cell.length_c   1.000
_cell.angle_alpha   90.00
_cell.angle_beta   90.00
_cell.angle_gamma   90.00
#
_symmetry.space_group_name_H-M   'P 1'
#
loop_
_entity.id
_entity.type
_entity.pdbx_description
1 polymer ?
#
loop_
_entity_poly.entity_id
_entity_poly.type
_entity_poly.pdbx_seq_one_letter_code
_entity_poly.pdbx_strand_id
1 'polypeptide(L)'
;MDERILEFIKNEQLLSWAVIDEKGVYTASAFYAFDEKNLAFIIASHENTKHIRLASENSSIALNIAKESKIAFLKGVQAKAEFKMASKEQMKIYFSKFLFAKLDKSAKIYALELFWLKFTNNALGLSKKLEFCKK
;
A
#
# COMPACT_ATOMS: atom_id res chain seq x y z
N MET A 1 15.47 2.25 3.83
CA MET A 1 14.60 1.11 4.22
C MET A 1 15.40 -0.19 4.13
N ASP A 2 15.19 -1.09 5.07
CA ASP A 2 15.83 -2.41 5.07
C ASP A 2 15.48 -3.18 3.79
N GLU A 3 16.48 -3.81 3.18
CA GLU A 3 16.29 -4.54 1.91
C GLU A 3 15.31 -5.70 2.00
N ARG A 4 15.20 -6.32 3.17
CA ARG A 4 14.26 -7.43 3.39
C ARG A 4 12.81 -6.96 3.34
N ILE A 5 12.54 -5.76 3.84
CA ILE A 5 11.22 -5.13 3.78
C ILE A 5 10.91 -4.79 2.32
N LEU A 6 11.85 -4.19 1.64
CA LEU A 6 11.70 -3.77 0.24
C LEU A 6 11.45 -4.98 -0.67
N GLU A 7 12.20 -6.05 -0.49
CA GLU A 7 12.02 -7.30 -1.23
C GLU A 7 10.61 -7.87 -1.02
N PHE A 8 10.13 -7.89 0.23
CA PHE A 8 8.78 -8.38 0.53
C PHE A 8 7.73 -7.54 -0.18
N ILE A 9 7.82 -6.21 -0.09
CA ILE A 9 6.88 -5.30 -0.73
C ILE A 9 6.84 -5.52 -2.25
N LYS A 10 7.99 -5.69 -2.87
CA LYS A 10 8.11 -5.85 -4.33
C LYS A 10 7.62 -7.20 -4.82
N ASN A 11 7.69 -8.23 -3.99
CA ASN A 11 7.24 -9.57 -4.34
C ASN A 11 5.75 -9.79 -4.11
N GLU A 12 5.08 -8.95 -3.32
CA GLU A 12 3.64 -8.99 -3.13
C GLU A 12 2.96 -7.99 -4.06
N GLN A 13 1.65 -8.08 -4.19
CA GLN A 13 0.93 -7.20 -5.11
C GLN A 13 -0.47 -6.77 -4.64
N LEU A 14 -0.95 -7.33 -3.54
CA LEU A 14 -2.28 -7.02 -3.02
C LEU A 14 -2.16 -6.45 -1.61
N LEU A 15 -2.73 -5.28 -1.40
CA LEU A 15 -2.81 -4.67 -0.07
C LEU A 15 -4.27 -4.48 0.35
N SER A 16 -4.48 -4.39 1.64
CA SER A 16 -5.71 -3.87 2.23
C SER A 16 -5.39 -2.53 2.86
N TRP A 17 -6.27 -1.57 2.71
CA TRP A 17 -6.06 -0.25 3.29
C TRP A 17 -7.33 0.24 3.99
N ALA A 18 -7.15 1.09 4.97
CA ALA A 18 -8.20 1.59 5.82
C ALA A 18 -8.27 3.11 5.73
N VAL A 19 -9.49 3.62 5.61
CA VAL A 19 -9.80 5.04 5.56
C VAL A 19 -10.76 5.39 6.70
N ILE A 20 -10.81 6.66 7.07
CA ILE A 20 -11.66 7.14 8.15
C ILE A 20 -13.06 7.41 7.60
N ASP A 21 -14.05 6.77 8.23
CA ASP A 21 -15.47 6.96 7.97
C ASP A 21 -16.08 7.76 9.14
N GLU A 22 -17.29 8.27 8.97
CA GLU A 22 -18.03 9.01 10.01
C GLU A 22 -18.23 8.23 11.31
N LYS A 23 -18.34 6.90 11.20
CA LYS A 23 -18.61 6.00 12.34
C LYS A 23 -17.43 5.11 12.71
N GLY A 24 -16.26 5.36 12.16
CA GLY A 24 -15.06 4.56 12.43
C GLY A 24 -14.14 4.47 11.25
N VAL A 25 -13.81 3.24 10.83
CA VAL A 25 -12.91 3.00 9.72
C VAL A 25 -13.54 2.06 8.70
N TYR A 26 -13.15 2.22 7.45
CA TYR A 26 -13.66 1.46 6.32
C TYR A 26 -12.46 0.91 5.53
N THR A 27 -12.53 -0.34 5.08
CA THR A 27 -11.43 -1.00 4.41
C THR A 27 -11.75 -1.34 2.96
N ALA A 28 -10.70 -1.38 2.15
CA ALA A 28 -10.75 -1.82 0.76
C ALA A 28 -9.46 -2.55 0.42
N SER A 29 -9.49 -3.36 -0.64
CA SER A 29 -8.30 -4.02 -1.17
C SER A 29 -7.91 -3.40 -2.49
N ALA A 30 -6.61 -3.42 -2.81
CA ALA A 30 -6.11 -2.92 -4.08
C ALA A 30 -4.83 -3.64 -4.48
N PHE A 31 -4.68 -3.87 -5.78
CA PHE A 31 -3.38 -4.25 -6.34
C PHE A 31 -2.49 -3.02 -6.38
N TYR A 32 -1.20 -3.21 -6.12
CA TYR A 32 -0.28 -2.08 -6.05
C TYR A 32 1.00 -2.33 -6.83
N ALA A 33 1.60 -1.23 -7.29
CA ALA A 33 3.00 -1.14 -7.66
C ALA A 33 3.70 -0.29 -6.61
N PHE A 34 5.01 -0.40 -6.47
CA PHE A 34 5.73 0.35 -5.45
C PHE A 34 6.74 1.32 -6.05
N ASP A 35 6.65 2.56 -5.65
CA ASP A 35 7.60 3.63 -5.99
C ASP A 35 8.67 3.69 -4.91
N GLU A 36 9.83 3.08 -5.18
CA GLU A 36 10.95 3.02 -4.23
C GLU A 36 11.51 4.39 -3.89
N LYS A 37 11.53 5.30 -4.86
CA LYS A 37 12.11 6.63 -4.69
C LYS A 37 11.34 7.46 -3.66
N ASN A 38 10.02 7.44 -3.76
CA ASN A 38 9.16 8.23 -2.90
C ASN A 38 8.51 7.40 -1.78
N LEU A 39 8.80 6.12 -1.72
CA LEU A 39 8.24 5.17 -0.75
C LEU A 39 6.72 5.22 -0.75
N ALA A 40 6.12 5.02 -1.93
CA ALA A 40 4.68 5.08 -2.10
C ALA A 40 4.14 3.81 -2.77
N PHE A 41 2.99 3.36 -2.25
CA PHE A 41 2.21 2.30 -2.89
C PHE A 41 1.28 2.96 -3.91
N ILE A 42 1.36 2.52 -5.15
CA ILE A 42 0.58 3.11 -6.25
C ILE A 42 -0.59 2.18 -6.56
N ILE A 43 -1.80 2.72 -6.51
CA ILE A 43 -3.03 1.96 -6.69
C ILE A 43 -3.92 2.62 -7.75
N ALA A 44 -4.84 1.84 -8.32
CA ALA A 44 -5.85 2.34 -9.23
C ALA A 44 -7.23 2.14 -8.62
N SER A 45 -8.12 3.10 -8.80
CA SER A 45 -9.51 2.98 -8.40
C SER A 45 -10.35 4.03 -9.12
N HIS A 46 -11.68 3.81 -9.14
CA HIS A 46 -12.60 4.81 -9.65
C HIS A 46 -12.82 5.91 -8.61
N GLU A 47 -12.83 7.15 -9.04
CA GLU A 47 -12.93 8.30 -8.13
C GLU A 47 -14.25 8.40 -7.36
N ASN A 48 -15.29 7.72 -7.84
CA ASN A 48 -16.61 7.72 -7.19
C ASN A 48 -16.81 6.58 -6.18
N THR A 49 -15.79 5.79 -5.92
CA THR A 49 -15.87 4.75 -4.88
C THR A 49 -15.87 5.38 -3.49
N LYS A 50 -16.47 4.68 -2.53
CA LYS A 50 -16.54 5.16 -1.14
C LYS A 50 -15.16 5.38 -0.54
N HIS A 51 -14.25 4.42 -0.73
CA HIS A 51 -12.91 4.53 -0.13
C HIS A 51 -12.09 5.69 -0.71
N ILE A 52 -12.22 6.00 -2.00
CA ILE A 52 -11.52 7.14 -2.61
C ILE A 52 -12.13 8.46 -2.11
N ARG A 53 -13.46 8.53 -2.02
CA ARG A 53 -14.12 9.73 -1.50
C ARG A 53 -13.69 10.00 -0.06
N LEU A 54 -13.68 8.98 0.79
CA LEU A 54 -13.28 9.13 2.19
C LEU A 54 -11.79 9.51 2.33
N ALA A 55 -10.91 8.89 1.55
CA ALA A 55 -9.50 9.22 1.56
C ALA A 55 -9.23 10.64 1.04
N SER A 56 -10.05 11.13 0.12
CA SER A 56 -9.95 12.51 -0.38
C SER A 56 -10.36 13.54 0.67
N GLU A 57 -11.29 13.17 1.56
CA GLU A 57 -11.71 14.04 2.67
C GLU A 57 -10.74 13.99 3.84
N ASN A 58 -10.12 12.83 4.09
CA ASN A 58 -9.12 12.65 5.14
C ASN A 58 -8.01 11.74 4.60
N SER A 59 -6.87 12.35 4.32
CA SER A 59 -5.75 11.68 3.64
C SER A 59 -4.95 10.73 4.53
N SER A 60 -5.19 10.73 5.84
CA SER A 60 -4.53 9.80 6.75
C SER A 60 -5.11 8.40 6.58
N ILE A 61 -4.29 7.47 6.13
CA ILE A 61 -4.71 6.09 5.88
C ILE A 61 -3.73 5.10 6.52
N ALA A 62 -4.18 3.89 6.69
CA ALA A 62 -3.32 2.78 7.08
C ALA A 62 -3.44 1.67 6.05
N LEU A 63 -2.42 0.85 5.93
CA LEU A 63 -2.47 -0.28 5.02
C LEU A 63 -1.80 -1.52 5.62
N ASN A 64 -2.15 -2.65 5.07
CA ASN A 64 -1.61 -3.94 5.48
C ASN A 64 -1.35 -4.80 4.26
N ILE A 65 -0.21 -5.49 4.27
CA ILE A 65 0.12 -6.52 3.31
C ILE A 65 0.45 -7.77 4.11
N ALA A 66 -0.25 -8.86 3.85
CA ALA A 66 0.02 -10.13 4.53
C ALA A 66 0.17 -11.23 3.49
N LYS A 67 1.19 -12.04 3.66
CA LYS A 67 1.37 -13.23 2.85
C LYS A 67 0.86 -14.42 3.64
N GLU A 68 -0.12 -15.12 3.08
CA GLU A 68 -0.65 -16.34 3.69
C GLU A 68 0.44 -17.40 3.79
N SER A 69 0.59 -17.96 4.98
CA SER A 69 1.58 -18.99 5.25
C SER A 69 1.28 -19.64 6.60
N LYS A 70 2.06 -20.68 6.95
CA LYS A 70 2.07 -21.23 8.32
C LYS A 70 2.59 -20.15 9.26
N ILE A 71 2.16 -20.19 10.52
CA ILE A 71 2.56 -19.21 11.54
C ILE A 71 4.09 -19.00 11.59
N ALA A 72 4.86 -20.09 11.49
CA ALA A 72 6.32 -20.02 11.55
C ALA A 72 6.96 -19.21 10.40
N PHE A 73 6.24 -18.99 9.30
CA PHE A 73 6.74 -18.32 8.10
C PHE A 73 5.94 -17.08 7.73
N LEU A 74 5.05 -16.65 8.62
CA LEU A 74 4.21 -15.47 8.36
C LEU A 74 5.09 -14.25 8.12
N LYS A 75 4.76 -13.52 7.06
CA LYS A 75 5.34 -12.22 6.74
C LYS A 75 4.22 -11.22 6.52
N GLY A 76 4.46 -9.99 6.94
CA GLY A 76 3.48 -8.94 6.73
C GLY A 76 4.01 -7.56 7.00
N VAL A 77 3.33 -6.57 6.45
CA VAL A 77 3.61 -5.15 6.62
C VAL A 77 2.36 -4.48 7.18
N GLN A 78 2.56 -3.68 8.21
CA GLN A 78 1.58 -2.71 8.70
C GLN A 78 2.17 -1.33 8.45
N ALA A 79 1.41 -0.42 7.87
CA ALA A 79 1.94 0.89 7.54
C ALA A 79 0.92 2.00 7.72
N LYS A 80 1.43 3.20 7.94
CA LYS A 80 0.66 4.44 7.92
C LYS A 80 1.16 5.27 6.75
N ALA A 81 0.24 5.85 6.02
CA ALA A 81 0.56 6.58 4.81
C ALA A 81 -0.38 7.75 4.60
N GLU A 82 -0.02 8.61 3.66
CA GLU A 82 -0.85 9.72 3.23
C GLU A 82 -1.35 9.46 1.82
N PHE A 83 -2.65 9.61 1.62
CA PHE A 83 -3.30 9.45 0.33
C PHE A 83 -3.08 10.70 -0.52
N LYS A 84 -2.64 10.51 -1.77
CA LYS A 84 -2.40 11.59 -2.74
C LYS A 84 -2.78 11.16 -4.14
N MET A 85 -2.95 12.12 -5.03
CA MET A 85 -2.98 11.84 -6.47
C MET A 85 -1.58 11.37 -6.89
N ALA A 86 -1.51 10.41 -7.79
CA ALA A 86 -0.22 9.93 -8.31
C ALA A 86 0.39 10.95 -9.28
N SER A 87 1.71 11.04 -9.28
CA SER A 87 2.46 11.79 -10.27
C SER A 87 2.49 11.05 -11.61
N LYS A 88 2.96 11.72 -12.66
CA LYS A 88 3.11 11.08 -13.98
C LYS A 88 4.07 9.91 -13.93
N GLU A 89 5.18 10.03 -13.21
CA GLU A 89 6.13 8.95 -13.01
C GLU A 89 5.50 7.78 -12.27
N GLN A 90 4.71 8.05 -11.24
CA GLN A 90 4.01 7.00 -10.50
C GLN A 90 2.97 6.29 -11.35
N MET A 91 2.28 7.00 -12.22
CA MET A 91 1.37 6.38 -13.20
C MET A 91 2.13 5.41 -14.12
N LYS A 92 3.32 5.80 -14.58
CA LYS A 92 4.17 4.92 -15.41
C LYS A 92 4.59 3.67 -14.66
N ILE A 93 4.95 3.80 -13.38
CA ILE A 93 5.30 2.67 -12.53
C ILE A 93 4.13 1.69 -12.43
N TYR A 94 2.92 2.20 -12.19
CA TYR A 94 1.72 1.38 -12.08
C TYR A 94 1.43 0.64 -13.39
N PHE A 95 1.40 1.35 -14.51
CA PHE A 95 1.06 0.77 -15.82
C PHE A 95 2.17 -0.16 -16.35
N SER A 96 3.40 0.00 -15.91
CA SER A 96 4.48 -0.95 -16.25
C SER A 96 4.25 -2.31 -15.61
N LYS A 97 3.66 -2.34 -14.42
CA LYS A 97 3.33 -3.58 -13.72
C LYS A 97 1.98 -4.16 -14.17
N PHE A 98 1.00 -3.30 -14.42
CA PHE A 98 -0.38 -3.68 -14.73
C PHE A 98 -0.80 -3.10 -16.08
N LEU A 99 -0.33 -3.70 -17.16
CA LEU A 99 -0.57 -3.20 -18.54
C LEU A 99 -2.05 -3.13 -18.90
N PHE A 100 -2.85 -4.10 -18.42
CA PHE A 100 -4.29 -4.11 -18.72
C PHE A 100 -5.06 -2.98 -18.05
N ALA A 101 -4.51 -2.36 -17.00
CA ALA A 101 -5.18 -1.25 -16.32
C ALA A 101 -5.35 -0.03 -17.23
N LYS A 102 -4.52 0.13 -18.26
CA LYS A 102 -4.66 1.20 -19.26
C LYS A 102 -5.95 1.13 -20.05
N LEU A 103 -6.58 -0.05 -20.12
CA LEU A 103 -7.84 -0.24 -20.84
C LEU A 103 -9.02 0.38 -20.10
N ASP A 104 -8.92 0.57 -18.80
CA ASP A 104 -9.95 1.22 -18.00
C ASP A 104 -9.63 2.70 -17.85
N LYS A 105 -10.18 3.48 -18.77
CA LYS A 105 -9.94 4.94 -18.80
C LYS A 105 -10.65 5.71 -17.69
N SER A 106 -11.62 5.08 -17.02
CA SER A 106 -12.33 5.70 -15.90
C SER A 106 -11.60 5.56 -14.58
N ALA A 107 -10.65 4.61 -14.48
CA ALA A 107 -9.84 4.46 -13.28
C ALA A 107 -8.79 5.55 -13.18
N LYS A 108 -8.58 6.04 -11.98
CA LYS A 108 -7.55 7.01 -11.64
C LYS A 108 -6.45 6.35 -10.83
N ILE A 109 -5.27 6.94 -10.87
CA ILE A 109 -4.10 6.41 -10.17
C ILE A 109 -3.81 7.29 -8.95
N TYR A 110 -3.60 6.63 -7.82
CA TYR A 110 -3.37 7.28 -6.53
C TYR A 110 -2.10 6.75 -5.90
N ALA A 111 -1.52 7.54 -5.00
CA ALA A 111 -0.33 7.16 -4.25
C ALA A 111 -0.65 7.14 -2.75
N LEU A 112 -0.22 6.09 -2.09
CA LEU A 112 -0.25 5.97 -0.64
C LEU A 112 1.19 6.16 -0.17
N GLU A 113 1.55 7.39 0.18
CA GLU A 113 2.92 7.77 0.51
C GLU A 113 3.23 7.41 1.96
N LEU A 114 4.13 6.46 2.12
CA LEU A 114 4.49 5.86 3.38
C LEU A 114 5.23 6.83 4.30
N PHE A 115 4.86 6.89 5.58
CA PHE A 115 5.67 7.58 6.58
C PHE A 115 6.05 6.70 7.78
N TRP A 116 5.37 5.59 8.00
CA TRP A 116 5.72 4.62 9.04
C TRP A 116 5.37 3.21 8.59
N LEU A 117 6.23 2.26 8.93
CA LEU A 117 6.01 0.87 8.57
C LEU A 117 6.61 -0.06 9.64
N LYS A 118 5.91 -1.14 9.90
CA LYS A 118 6.40 -2.24 10.71
C LYS A 118 6.32 -3.53 9.90
N PHE A 119 7.45 -4.24 9.83
CA PHE A 119 7.55 -5.51 9.12
C PHE A 119 7.65 -6.65 10.11
N THR A 120 6.81 -7.65 9.93
CA THR A 120 6.83 -8.91 10.68
C THR A 120 7.34 -10.01 9.77
N ASN A 121 8.33 -10.76 10.25
CA ASN A 121 8.81 -11.96 9.59
C ASN A 121 9.10 -13.01 10.65
N ASN A 122 8.20 -13.96 10.83
CA ASN A 122 8.31 -14.97 11.87
C ASN A 122 9.49 -15.95 11.67
N ALA A 123 9.99 -16.05 10.43
CA ALA A 123 11.19 -16.84 10.15
C ALA A 123 12.46 -16.24 10.78
N LEU A 124 12.45 -14.91 11.09
CA LEU A 124 13.56 -14.25 11.80
C LEU A 124 13.45 -14.38 13.32
N GLY A 125 12.35 -14.92 13.82
CA GLY A 125 12.02 -15.02 15.24
C GLY A 125 10.66 -14.39 15.52
N LEU A 126 9.81 -15.04 16.28
CA LEU A 126 8.42 -14.64 16.51
C LEU A 126 8.27 -13.25 17.15
N SER A 127 9.28 -12.83 17.92
CA SER A 127 9.25 -11.51 18.57
C SER A 127 9.98 -10.41 17.79
N LYS A 128 10.68 -10.76 16.70
CA LYS A 128 11.45 -9.79 15.94
C LYS A 128 10.58 -9.06 14.94
N LYS A 129 10.64 -7.74 15.01
CA LYS A 129 9.95 -6.84 14.08
C LYS A 129 10.93 -5.77 13.63
N LEU A 130 10.81 -5.35 12.38
CA LEU A 130 11.62 -4.27 11.83
C LEU A 130 10.70 -3.06 11.64
N GLU A 131 11.13 -1.92 12.14
CA GLU A 131 10.38 -0.67 11.95
C GLU A 131 11.12 0.29 11.04
N PHE A 132 10.38 1.08 10.32
CA PHE A 132 10.89 2.14 9.49
C PHE A 132 10.04 3.39 9.66
N CYS A 133 10.70 4.55 9.80
CA CYS A 133 10.03 5.84 9.87
C CYS A 133 10.70 6.79 8.88
N LYS A 134 9.91 7.35 8.00
CA LYS A 134 10.39 8.34 7.03
C LYS A 134 10.54 9.67 7.73
N LYS A 135 11.72 10.25 7.61
CA LYS A 135 12.02 11.57 8.19
C LYS A 135 11.63 12.69 7.22
#